data_cb0372f2a45d6a9d6158dcfedebcaa73
#
_entry.id   cb0372f2a45d6a9d6158dcfedebcaa73
#
_cell.length_a   1.000
_cell.length_b   1.000
_cell.length_c   1.000
_cell.angle_alpha   90.00
_cell.angle_beta   90.00
_cell.angle_gamma   90.00
#
_symmetry.space_group_name_H-M   'P 1'
#
loop_
_entity.id
_entity.type
_entity.pdbx_description
1 polymer ?
#
loop_
_entity_poly.entity_id
_entity_poly.type
_entity_poly.pdbx_seq_one_letter_code
_entity_poly.pdbx_strand_id
1 'polypeptide(L)'
;PQHRRQRQMCIRDSYKPLTRGKHSSGGRNNLGRITSRARGAGHKKRYRIIDFHRNKIDMTGTVDRIEYDPNRSSHIALITYEDKTKTYIICPQNIKIGDKIISGTNKEIKVGNCMPLGDIPPGTQVHNVELNLGAGGKLARSAGAHVTLSGIDDEYAIIKLSSGETRKVRKDCKATIGVVSNPDQKNIKIGKAGRNRWRGKRPQTRGVAMNPVDHPHG
;
A
#
# COMPACT_ATOMS: atom_id res chain seq x y z
N PRO A 1 -0.02 17.57 -24.31
CA PRO A 1 1.21 16.90 -23.84
C PRO A 1 0.98 16.01 -22.62
N GLN A 2 0.06 16.35 -21.70
CA GLN A 2 -0.22 15.54 -20.49
C GLN A 2 -0.90 14.19 -20.81
N HIS A 3 -1.80 14.14 -21.80
CA HIS A 3 -2.44 12.89 -22.23
C HIS A 3 -1.47 11.85 -22.81
N ARG A 4 -0.37 12.27 -23.41
CA ARG A 4 0.66 11.35 -23.92
C ARG A 4 1.45 10.66 -22.80
N ARG A 5 1.75 11.38 -21.71
CA ARG A 5 2.42 10.80 -20.53
C ARG A 5 1.54 9.79 -19.79
N GLN A 6 0.24 10.07 -19.65
CA GLN A 6 -0.71 9.10 -19.07
C GLN A 6 -0.84 7.83 -19.92
N ARG A 7 -0.86 7.93 -21.25
CA ARG A 7 -0.85 6.76 -22.15
C ARG A 7 0.43 5.95 -22.06
N GLN A 8 1.59 6.57 -21.94
CA GLN A 8 2.87 5.85 -21.78
C GLN A 8 2.96 5.08 -20.45
N MET A 9 2.40 5.61 -19.33
CA MET A 9 2.31 4.86 -18.08
C MET A 9 1.34 3.66 -18.14
N CYS A 10 0.32 3.72 -19.00
CA CYS A 10 -0.65 2.62 -19.17
C CYS A 10 -0.18 1.53 -20.15
N ILE A 11 0.79 1.80 -21.03
CA ILE A 11 1.20 0.91 -22.14
C ILE A 11 2.27 -0.11 -21.69
N ARG A 12 2.99 0.11 -20.60
CA ARG A 12 3.89 -0.91 -20.07
C ARG A 12 3.07 -1.92 -19.28
N ASP A 13 2.81 -3.05 -19.92
CA ASP A 13 2.16 -4.19 -19.28
C ASP A 13 2.90 -4.59 -17.99
N SER A 14 2.12 -4.83 -16.93
CA SER A 14 2.64 -5.38 -15.69
C SER A 14 3.36 -6.70 -15.95
N TYR A 15 4.35 -7.01 -15.14
CA TYR A 15 5.08 -8.28 -15.21
C TYR A 15 4.12 -9.45 -14.98
N LYS A 16 3.78 -10.16 -16.06
CA LYS A 16 2.71 -11.18 -16.09
C LYS A 16 2.84 -12.27 -15.01
N PRO A 17 4.03 -12.81 -14.70
CA PRO A 17 4.20 -13.85 -13.68
C PRO A 17 3.74 -13.42 -12.29
N LEU A 18 3.83 -12.12 -11.96
CA LEU A 18 3.40 -11.56 -10.67
C LEU A 18 1.97 -10.99 -10.71
N THR A 19 1.17 -11.33 -11.72
CA THR A 19 -0.23 -10.87 -11.83
C THR A 19 -1.19 -12.03 -11.86
N ARG A 20 -2.31 -11.89 -11.15
CA ARG A 20 -3.41 -12.86 -11.17
C ARG A 20 -4.76 -12.18 -11.35
N GLY A 21 -5.75 -12.93 -11.82
CA GLY A 21 -7.14 -12.47 -11.90
C GLY A 21 -7.67 -12.13 -10.50
N LYS A 22 -8.54 -11.14 -10.42
CA LYS A 22 -9.22 -10.77 -9.17
C LYS A 22 -10.72 -10.75 -9.42
N HIS A 23 -11.42 -11.65 -8.75
CA HIS A 23 -12.88 -11.61 -8.66
C HIS A 23 -13.34 -10.63 -7.58
N SER A 24 -14.48 -9.99 -7.81
CA SER A 24 -15.14 -9.14 -6.83
C SER A 24 -16.35 -9.87 -6.28
N SER A 25 -16.44 -10.01 -4.96
CA SER A 25 -17.59 -10.62 -4.29
C SER A 25 -18.83 -9.70 -4.26
N GLY A 26 -18.68 -8.41 -4.63
CA GLY A 26 -19.77 -7.44 -4.54
C GLY A 26 -20.29 -7.23 -3.11
N GLY A 27 -19.46 -7.44 -2.10
CA GLY A 27 -19.81 -7.32 -0.68
C GLY A 27 -20.53 -8.53 -0.10
N ARG A 28 -20.47 -9.68 -0.77
CA ARG A 28 -21.06 -10.95 -0.32
C ARG A 28 -20.01 -11.85 0.34
N ASN A 29 -20.43 -12.64 1.32
CA ASN A 29 -19.60 -13.65 1.96
C ASN A 29 -19.62 -14.99 1.17
N ASN A 30 -19.02 -16.03 1.75
CA ASN A 30 -18.99 -17.39 1.18
C ASN A 30 -20.39 -18.02 1.04
N LEU A 31 -21.38 -17.60 1.84
CA LEU A 31 -22.79 -18.05 1.77
C LEU A 31 -23.64 -17.19 0.81
N GLY A 32 -23.04 -16.24 0.08
CA GLY A 32 -23.76 -15.35 -0.84
C GLY A 32 -24.54 -14.23 -0.16
N ARG A 33 -24.50 -14.11 1.18
CA ARG A 33 -25.18 -13.05 1.94
C ARG A 33 -24.41 -11.74 1.89
N ILE A 34 -25.14 -10.63 1.83
CA ILE A 34 -24.54 -9.28 1.83
C ILE A 34 -24.06 -8.94 3.23
N THR A 35 -22.72 -8.94 3.42
CA THR A 35 -22.06 -8.55 4.68
C THR A 35 -21.49 -7.13 4.62
N SER A 36 -21.31 -6.57 3.43
CA SER A 36 -20.87 -5.18 3.22
C SER A 36 -21.79 -4.52 2.21
N ARG A 37 -22.67 -3.64 2.68
CA ARG A 37 -23.62 -2.89 1.83
C ARG A 37 -22.93 -1.92 0.88
N ALA A 38 -23.64 -1.49 -0.14
CA ALA A 38 -23.21 -0.51 -1.14
C ALA A 38 -21.88 -0.87 -1.84
N ARG A 39 -21.58 -2.14 -2.01
CA ARG A 39 -20.46 -2.66 -2.79
C ARG A 39 -20.95 -3.25 -4.12
N GLY A 40 -20.23 -2.93 -5.20
CA GLY A 40 -20.43 -3.51 -6.52
C GLY A 40 -19.14 -4.13 -7.04
N ALA A 41 -19.22 -4.78 -8.21
CA ALA A 41 -18.04 -5.39 -8.83
C ALA A 41 -17.00 -4.34 -9.25
N GLY A 42 -17.44 -3.17 -9.72
CA GLY A 42 -16.56 -2.17 -10.29
C GLY A 42 -15.95 -2.61 -11.62
N HIS A 43 -14.91 -1.91 -12.08
CA HIS A 43 -14.17 -2.26 -13.28
C HIS A 43 -13.31 -3.52 -13.02
N LYS A 44 -13.19 -4.43 -14.00
CA LYS A 44 -12.34 -5.63 -13.94
C LYS A 44 -10.88 -5.23 -13.67
N LYS A 45 -10.24 -5.86 -12.69
CA LYS A 45 -8.87 -5.56 -12.28
C LYS A 45 -8.04 -6.83 -12.18
N ARG A 46 -6.75 -6.70 -12.50
CA ARG A 46 -5.76 -7.73 -12.17
C ARG A 46 -5.09 -7.36 -10.83
N TYR A 47 -4.82 -8.35 -10.01
CA TYR A 47 -4.07 -8.19 -8.78
C TYR A 47 -2.57 -8.35 -9.05
N ARG A 48 -1.74 -7.47 -8.49
CA ARG A 48 -0.29 -7.59 -8.47
C ARG A 48 0.12 -8.18 -7.13
N ILE A 49 0.94 -9.22 -7.17
CA ILE A 49 1.48 -9.85 -5.96
C ILE A 49 2.58 -8.94 -5.44
N ILE A 50 2.35 -8.34 -4.27
CA ILE A 50 3.30 -7.42 -3.63
C ILE A 50 4.01 -8.17 -2.51
N ASP A 51 5.32 -8.01 -2.44
CA ASP A 51 6.13 -8.47 -1.33
C ASP A 51 6.03 -7.49 -0.15
N PHE A 52 5.20 -7.84 0.82
CA PHE A 52 5.07 -7.09 2.08
C PHE A 52 6.03 -7.57 3.16
N HIS A 53 6.64 -8.74 2.98
CA HIS A 53 7.52 -9.36 3.98
C HIS A 53 8.98 -8.96 3.83
N ARG A 54 9.41 -8.62 2.60
CA ARG A 54 10.80 -8.26 2.31
C ARG A 54 11.79 -9.32 2.82
N ASN A 55 11.54 -10.59 2.48
CA ASN A 55 12.30 -11.73 3.01
C ASN A 55 13.66 -11.97 2.33
N LYS A 56 13.99 -11.25 1.25
CA LYS A 56 15.31 -11.31 0.62
C LYS A 56 16.30 -10.46 1.42
N ILE A 57 16.87 -11.08 2.46
CA ILE A 57 17.81 -10.44 3.38
C ILE A 57 19.17 -10.36 2.71
N ASP A 58 19.87 -9.23 2.88
CA ASP A 58 21.23 -8.94 2.42
C ASP A 58 21.45 -9.06 0.90
N MET A 59 20.35 -9.11 0.13
CA MET A 59 20.40 -9.17 -1.31
C MET A 59 20.04 -7.80 -1.91
N THR A 60 20.92 -7.27 -2.76
CA THR A 60 20.69 -6.01 -3.45
C THR A 60 19.66 -6.18 -4.55
N GLY A 61 18.65 -5.33 -4.54
CA GLY A 61 17.64 -5.23 -5.61
C GLY A 61 17.74 -3.88 -6.32
N THR A 62 17.63 -3.89 -7.63
CA THR A 62 17.61 -2.66 -8.46
C THR A 62 16.18 -2.38 -8.88
N VAL A 63 15.75 -1.12 -8.80
CA VAL A 63 14.45 -0.65 -9.28
C VAL A 63 14.45 -0.68 -10.81
N ASP A 64 13.73 -1.63 -11.39
CA ASP A 64 13.59 -1.79 -12.85
C ASP A 64 12.61 -0.75 -13.41
N ARG A 65 11.43 -0.62 -12.78
CA ARG A 65 10.40 0.33 -13.20
C ARG A 65 9.38 0.61 -12.11
N ILE A 66 8.68 1.74 -12.25
CA ILE A 66 7.57 2.15 -11.38
C ILE A 66 6.28 2.00 -12.16
N GLU A 67 5.27 1.31 -11.58
CA GLU A 67 4.02 0.97 -12.24
C GLU A 67 2.81 1.46 -11.46
N TYR A 68 1.70 1.69 -12.18
CA TYR A 68 0.39 1.94 -11.61
C TYR A 68 -0.28 0.62 -11.20
N ASP A 69 -0.88 0.57 -10.00
CA ASP A 69 -1.71 -0.54 -9.56
C ASP A 69 -3.16 -0.10 -9.33
N PRO A 70 -4.15 -0.64 -10.06
CA PRO A 70 -5.56 -0.30 -9.88
C PRO A 70 -6.15 -0.78 -8.54
N ASN A 71 -5.42 -1.59 -7.77
CA ASN A 71 -5.89 -2.15 -6.50
C ASN A 71 -5.53 -1.29 -5.29
N ARG A 72 -4.64 -0.32 -5.48
CA ARG A 72 -4.15 0.57 -4.40
C ARG A 72 -4.03 2.01 -4.87
N SER A 73 -3.88 2.91 -3.94
CA SER A 73 -3.70 4.33 -4.22
C SER A 73 -2.24 4.71 -4.50
N SER A 74 -1.28 3.94 -3.97
CA SER A 74 0.16 4.12 -4.20
C SER A 74 0.61 3.51 -5.52
N HIS A 75 1.74 3.98 -6.06
CA HIS A 75 2.48 3.26 -7.09
C HIS A 75 3.17 2.03 -6.50
N ILE A 76 3.57 1.12 -7.38
CA ILE A 76 4.39 -0.06 -7.07
C ILE A 76 5.68 0.00 -7.86
N ALA A 77 6.76 -0.54 -7.30
CA ALA A 77 8.05 -0.65 -7.96
C ALA A 77 8.35 -2.13 -8.23
N LEU A 78 8.75 -2.44 -9.47
CA LEU A 78 9.29 -3.74 -9.83
C LEU A 78 10.78 -3.74 -9.51
N ILE A 79 11.19 -4.67 -8.69
CA ILE A 79 12.57 -4.84 -8.26
C ILE A 79 13.14 -6.10 -8.91
N THR A 80 14.31 -5.98 -9.48
CA THR A 80 15.11 -7.10 -9.97
C THR A 80 16.28 -7.30 -9.01
N TYR A 81 16.37 -8.47 -8.39
CA TYR A 81 17.45 -8.85 -7.49
C TYR A 81 18.63 -9.44 -8.26
N GLU A 82 19.78 -9.58 -7.60
CA GLU A 82 21.01 -10.17 -8.16
C GLU A 82 20.80 -11.60 -8.68
N ASP A 83 19.91 -12.36 -8.04
CA ASP A 83 19.49 -13.71 -8.46
C ASP A 83 18.53 -13.70 -9.67
N LYS A 84 18.36 -12.56 -10.35
CA LYS A 84 17.43 -12.30 -11.47
C LYS A 84 15.95 -12.52 -11.14
N THR A 85 15.59 -12.80 -9.89
CA THR A 85 14.20 -12.85 -9.47
C THR A 85 13.60 -11.45 -9.43
N LYS A 86 12.31 -11.35 -9.75
CA LYS A 86 11.59 -10.08 -9.75
C LYS A 86 10.48 -10.10 -8.70
N THR A 87 10.33 -9.00 -7.97
CA THR A 87 9.23 -8.81 -7.01
C THR A 87 8.66 -7.40 -7.13
N TYR A 88 7.39 -7.25 -6.76
CA TYR A 88 6.80 -5.92 -6.58
C TYR A 88 6.87 -5.50 -5.12
N ILE A 89 7.21 -4.25 -4.89
CA ILE A 89 7.11 -3.60 -3.58
C ILE A 89 6.22 -2.36 -3.66
N ILE A 90 5.75 -1.85 -2.51
CA ILE A 90 5.16 -0.52 -2.44
C ILE A 90 6.25 0.49 -2.79
N CYS A 91 5.97 1.34 -3.77
CA CYS A 91 6.93 2.35 -4.21
C CYS A 91 7.04 3.47 -3.16
N PRO A 92 8.21 3.73 -2.58
CA PRO A 92 8.46 4.93 -1.79
C PRO A 92 8.41 6.19 -2.64
N GLN A 93 8.18 7.33 -2.01
CA GLN A 93 8.34 8.63 -2.62
C GLN A 93 9.82 8.90 -2.93
N ASN A 94 10.10 9.58 -4.04
CA ASN A 94 11.44 9.99 -4.48
C ASN A 94 12.39 8.86 -4.91
N ILE A 95 11.93 7.60 -4.96
CA ILE A 95 12.75 6.54 -5.56
C ILE A 95 12.74 6.65 -7.08
N LYS A 96 13.91 6.39 -7.70
CA LYS A 96 14.10 6.45 -9.14
C LYS A 96 14.38 5.07 -9.73
N ILE A 97 14.18 4.95 -11.03
CA ILE A 97 14.60 3.75 -11.78
C ILE A 97 16.14 3.68 -11.75
N GLY A 98 16.66 2.50 -11.44
CA GLY A 98 18.08 2.25 -11.26
C GLY A 98 18.56 2.36 -9.81
N ASP A 99 17.75 2.89 -8.89
CA ASP A 99 18.13 2.93 -7.47
C ASP A 99 18.27 1.52 -6.91
N LYS A 100 19.28 1.35 -6.04
CA LYS A 100 19.53 0.11 -5.33
C LYS A 100 18.84 0.15 -3.98
N ILE A 101 18.19 -0.95 -3.63
CA ILE A 101 17.52 -1.16 -2.33
C ILE A 101 17.97 -2.48 -1.73
N ILE A 102 18.02 -2.53 -0.42
CA ILE A 102 18.41 -3.71 0.33
C ILE A 102 17.48 -3.92 1.54
N SER A 103 17.33 -5.16 1.96
CA SER A 103 16.62 -5.52 3.20
C SER A 103 17.57 -6.27 4.12
N GLY A 104 17.58 -5.97 5.41
CA GLY A 104 18.46 -6.63 6.37
C GLY A 104 18.61 -5.82 7.64
N THR A 105 19.46 -6.29 8.55
CA THR A 105 19.84 -5.59 9.78
C THR A 105 21.00 -4.63 9.53
N ASN A 106 21.08 -3.54 10.30
CA ASN A 106 22.19 -2.57 10.26
C ASN A 106 22.53 -2.08 8.83
N LYS A 107 21.51 -1.79 8.02
CA LYS A 107 21.71 -1.24 6.68
C LYS A 107 21.70 0.28 6.68
N GLU A 108 22.19 0.87 5.59
CA GLU A 108 22.16 2.32 5.38
C GLU A 108 20.74 2.88 5.45
N ILE A 109 20.59 4.05 6.10
CA ILE A 109 19.32 4.77 6.22
C ILE A 109 19.00 5.46 4.88
N LYS A 110 18.57 4.66 3.90
CA LYS A 110 18.22 5.11 2.55
C LYS A 110 16.77 4.77 2.24
N VAL A 111 16.10 5.67 1.49
CA VAL A 111 14.71 5.46 1.08
C VAL A 111 14.57 4.16 0.28
N GLY A 112 13.63 3.31 0.70
CA GLY A 112 13.37 2.00 0.09
C GLY A 112 14.06 0.82 0.79
N ASN A 113 15.07 1.06 1.64
CA ASN A 113 15.67 0.01 2.45
C ASN A 113 14.70 -0.45 3.55
N CYS A 114 14.75 -1.74 3.86
CA CYS A 114 13.89 -2.36 4.85
C CYS A 114 14.73 -2.97 5.97
N MET A 115 14.44 -2.62 7.21
CA MET A 115 15.17 -3.10 8.37
C MET A 115 14.28 -3.18 9.60
N PRO A 116 14.71 -3.86 10.69
CA PRO A 116 14.04 -3.83 11.98
C PRO A 116 13.91 -2.39 12.51
N LEU A 117 12.82 -2.11 13.22
CA LEU A 117 12.57 -0.78 13.82
C LEU A 117 13.67 -0.38 14.82
N GLY A 118 14.31 -1.38 15.47
CA GLY A 118 15.42 -1.15 16.41
C GLY A 118 16.66 -0.53 15.77
N ASP A 119 16.88 -0.76 14.48
CA ASP A 119 18.05 -0.26 13.73
C ASP A 119 17.80 1.14 13.11
N ILE A 120 16.57 1.65 13.21
CA ILE A 120 16.18 2.91 12.58
C ILE A 120 16.25 4.03 13.62
N PRO A 121 16.93 5.15 13.34
CA PRO A 121 17.01 6.27 14.29
C PRO A 121 15.63 6.90 14.51
N PRO A 122 15.34 7.35 15.76
CA PRO A 122 14.14 8.11 16.08
C PRO A 122 14.00 9.35 15.18
N GLY A 123 12.76 9.77 14.91
CA GLY A 123 12.46 10.87 13.98
C GLY A 123 12.33 10.44 12.52
N THR A 124 12.78 9.24 12.14
CA THR A 124 12.71 8.75 10.77
C THR A 124 11.27 8.40 10.36
N GLN A 125 10.90 8.80 9.15
CA GLN A 125 9.63 8.40 8.53
C GLN A 125 9.76 7.04 7.87
N VAL A 126 8.86 6.14 8.18
CA VAL A 126 8.83 4.76 7.67
C VAL A 126 7.45 4.39 7.16
N HIS A 127 7.39 3.40 6.30
CA HIS A 127 6.15 2.84 5.78
C HIS A 127 6.21 1.32 5.72
N ASN A 128 5.10 0.68 5.35
CA ASN A 128 5.00 -0.79 5.29
C ASN A 128 5.47 -1.47 6.58
N VAL A 129 5.02 -0.95 7.73
CA VAL A 129 5.46 -1.40 9.06
C VAL A 129 4.73 -2.68 9.45
N GLU A 130 5.47 -3.65 9.96
CA GLU A 130 4.90 -4.85 10.57
C GLU A 130 4.31 -4.55 11.94
N LEU A 131 3.23 -5.27 12.29
CA LEU A 131 2.64 -5.25 13.63
C LEU A 131 3.13 -6.42 14.48
N ASN A 132 3.25 -7.58 13.86
CA ASN A 132 3.75 -8.81 14.46
C ASN A 132 4.91 -9.30 13.62
N LEU A 133 5.92 -9.84 14.26
CA LEU A 133 7.13 -10.33 13.61
C LEU A 133 6.78 -11.35 12.52
N GLY A 134 7.31 -11.15 11.31
CA GLY A 134 7.13 -12.04 10.16
C GLY A 134 5.73 -12.02 9.54
N ALA A 135 4.80 -11.20 10.02
CA ALA A 135 3.45 -11.10 9.45
C ALA A 135 3.35 -10.24 8.18
N GLY A 136 4.45 -9.62 7.78
CA GLY A 136 4.52 -8.65 6.68
C GLY A 136 3.94 -7.29 7.06
N GLY A 137 4.35 -6.27 6.33
CA GLY A 137 3.92 -4.89 6.60
C GLY A 137 2.42 -4.70 6.51
N LYS A 138 1.82 -4.08 7.51
CA LYS A 138 0.37 -3.80 7.59
C LYS A 138 0.05 -2.31 7.71
N LEU A 139 0.89 -1.53 8.39
CA LEU A 139 0.69 -0.10 8.58
C LEU A 139 1.32 0.72 7.45
N ALA A 140 0.78 1.91 7.20
CA ALA A 140 1.29 2.90 6.23
C ALA A 140 1.57 2.31 4.84
N ARG A 141 0.52 1.79 4.17
CA ARG A 141 0.60 1.24 2.80
C ARG A 141 -0.13 2.06 1.76
N SER A 142 -0.95 3.01 2.18
CA SER A 142 -1.71 3.89 1.28
C SER A 142 -0.84 5.02 0.74
N ALA A 143 -1.25 5.63 -0.36
CA ALA A 143 -0.57 6.78 -0.97
C ALA A 143 -0.31 7.90 0.04
N GLY A 144 0.92 8.41 0.09
CA GLY A 144 1.33 9.48 1.00
C GLY A 144 1.38 9.10 2.48
N ALA A 145 1.04 7.85 2.84
CA ALA A 145 1.07 7.41 4.23
C ALA A 145 2.50 7.18 4.72
N HIS A 146 2.73 7.53 5.97
CA HIS A 146 3.95 7.25 6.71
C HIS A 146 3.64 7.09 8.18
N VAL A 147 4.59 6.58 8.91
CA VAL A 147 4.63 6.47 10.36
C VAL A 147 5.93 7.09 10.79
N THR A 148 5.96 7.87 11.86
CA THR A 148 7.19 8.41 12.41
C THR A 148 7.62 7.55 13.60
N LEU A 149 8.86 7.09 13.60
CA LEU A 149 9.45 6.44 14.76
C LEU A 149 9.77 7.52 15.81
N SER A 150 9.08 7.47 16.94
CA SER A 150 9.25 8.48 18.00
C SER A 150 10.38 8.14 18.97
N GLY A 151 10.58 6.86 19.24
CA GLY A 151 11.62 6.38 20.16
C GLY A 151 11.66 4.85 20.20
N ILE A 152 12.67 4.32 20.87
CA ILE A 152 12.83 2.89 21.14
C ILE A 152 12.97 2.75 22.66
N ASP A 153 12.16 1.86 23.22
CA ASP A 153 12.09 1.54 24.63
C ASP A 153 12.34 0.03 24.77
N ASP A 154 13.45 -0.35 25.38
CA ASP A 154 13.92 -1.74 25.57
C ASP A 154 13.55 -2.72 24.43
N GLU A 155 12.36 -3.32 24.51
CA GLU A 155 11.87 -4.31 23.53
C GLU A 155 10.92 -3.70 22.49
N TYR A 156 10.48 -2.47 22.67
CA TYR A 156 9.44 -1.85 21.86
C TYR A 156 9.90 -0.57 21.17
N ALA A 157 9.50 -0.43 19.92
CA ALA A 157 9.56 0.82 19.17
C ALA A 157 8.25 1.59 19.35
N ILE A 158 8.32 2.86 19.68
CA ILE A 158 7.18 3.77 19.80
C ILE A 158 7.00 4.46 18.47
N ILE A 159 5.89 4.20 17.82
CA ILE A 159 5.55 4.75 16.50
C ILE A 159 4.36 5.70 16.59
N LYS A 160 4.44 6.83 15.89
CA LYS A 160 3.34 7.79 15.73
C LYS A 160 2.70 7.63 14.37
N LEU A 161 1.43 7.28 14.35
CA LEU A 161 0.64 7.12 13.13
C LEU A 161 0.22 8.47 12.53
N SER A 162 -0.18 8.49 11.26
CA SER A 162 -0.72 9.68 10.60
C SER A 162 -2.03 10.20 11.21
N SER A 163 -2.73 9.39 12.00
CA SER A 163 -3.90 9.79 12.79
C SER A 163 -3.53 10.60 14.05
N GLY A 164 -2.25 10.64 14.44
CA GLY A 164 -1.76 11.21 15.69
C GLY A 164 -1.64 10.19 16.84
N GLU A 165 -2.25 9.01 16.69
CA GLU A 165 -2.15 7.92 17.67
C GLU A 165 -0.71 7.41 17.80
N THR A 166 -0.25 7.19 19.04
CA THR A 166 1.02 6.52 19.33
C THR A 166 0.79 5.05 19.63
N ARG A 167 1.69 4.21 19.16
CA ARG A 167 1.57 2.75 19.29
C ARG A 167 2.92 2.13 19.61
N LYS A 168 2.94 1.14 20.51
CA LYS A 168 4.12 0.31 20.78
C LYS A 168 4.10 -0.91 19.84
N VAL A 169 5.22 -1.20 19.18
CA VAL A 169 5.43 -2.35 18.32
C VAL A 169 6.79 -2.94 18.67
N ARG A 170 6.97 -4.25 18.61
CA ARG A 170 8.27 -4.87 18.90
C ARG A 170 9.35 -4.30 18.00
N LYS A 171 10.54 -4.02 18.56
CA LYS A 171 11.68 -3.45 17.81
C LYS A 171 12.18 -4.33 16.67
N ASP A 172 11.97 -5.64 16.75
CA ASP A 172 12.35 -6.61 15.72
C ASP A 172 11.42 -6.55 14.48
N CYS A 173 10.25 -5.91 14.58
CA CYS A 173 9.34 -5.75 13.46
C CYS A 173 9.97 -4.89 12.37
N LYS A 174 9.83 -5.34 11.12
CA LYS A 174 10.42 -4.67 9.96
C LYS A 174 9.61 -3.46 9.53
N ALA A 175 10.32 -2.46 9.03
CA ALA A 175 9.74 -1.29 8.37
C ALA A 175 10.58 -0.88 7.16
N THR A 176 9.97 -0.21 6.19
CA THR A 176 10.68 0.35 5.04
C THR A 176 10.84 1.85 5.22
N ILE A 177 12.05 2.37 4.98
CA ILE A 177 12.38 3.80 5.16
C ILE A 177 11.71 4.63 4.07
N GLY A 178 11.18 5.79 4.48
CA GLY A 178 10.56 6.78 3.62
C GLY A 178 9.03 6.80 3.66
N VAL A 179 8.43 7.69 2.89
CA VAL A 179 7.00 7.91 2.74
C VAL A 179 6.50 7.16 1.51
N VAL A 180 5.26 6.69 1.51
CA VAL A 180 4.64 6.04 0.34
C VAL A 180 4.41 7.06 -0.79
N SER A 181 4.66 6.66 -2.02
CA SER A 181 4.47 7.47 -3.23
C SER A 181 3.03 7.97 -3.43
N ASN A 182 2.87 8.94 -4.36
CA ASN A 182 1.60 9.50 -4.81
C ASN A 182 0.80 10.25 -3.72
N PRO A 183 1.42 11.20 -2.96
CA PRO A 183 0.75 11.93 -1.89
C PRO A 183 -0.46 12.74 -2.37
N ASP A 184 -0.47 13.21 -3.63
CA ASP A 184 -1.56 14.00 -4.23
C ASP A 184 -2.83 13.20 -4.50
N GLN A 185 -2.81 11.90 -4.29
CA GLN A 185 -3.99 11.04 -4.46
C GLN A 185 -5.19 11.52 -3.61
N LYS A 186 -4.94 12.13 -2.46
CA LYS A 186 -5.97 12.70 -1.58
C LYS A 186 -6.68 13.91 -2.18
N ASN A 187 -5.99 14.66 -3.05
CA ASN A 187 -6.48 15.90 -3.66
C ASN A 187 -7.32 15.65 -4.92
N ILE A 188 -7.41 14.39 -5.39
CA ILE A 188 -8.12 14.05 -6.62
C ILE A 188 -9.63 14.16 -6.43
N LYS A 189 -10.25 15.12 -7.13
CA LYS A 189 -11.70 15.22 -7.25
C LYS A 189 -12.23 14.18 -8.23
N ILE A 190 -13.27 13.45 -7.83
CA ILE A 190 -13.82 12.33 -8.62
C ILE A 190 -14.60 12.85 -9.84
N GLY A 191 -15.27 13.98 -9.72
CA GLY A 191 -15.96 14.69 -10.78
C GLY A 191 -17.34 14.12 -11.15
N LYS A 192 -17.50 12.81 -11.26
CA LYS A 192 -18.77 12.19 -11.66
C LYS A 192 -19.09 10.92 -10.86
N ALA A 193 -20.38 10.64 -10.66
CA ALA A 193 -20.88 9.47 -9.94
C ALA A 193 -20.44 8.14 -10.59
N GLY A 194 -20.39 8.08 -11.92
CA GLY A 194 -19.94 6.90 -12.66
C GLY A 194 -18.52 6.46 -12.29
N ARG A 195 -17.62 7.39 -11.93
CA ARG A 195 -16.27 7.04 -11.47
C ARG A 195 -16.29 6.29 -10.13
N ASN A 196 -17.22 6.58 -9.25
CA ASN A 196 -17.44 5.80 -8.03
C ASN A 196 -17.94 4.38 -8.36
N ARG A 197 -18.82 4.25 -9.37
CA ARG A 197 -19.28 2.94 -9.84
C ARG A 197 -18.11 2.10 -10.36
N TRP A 198 -17.20 2.66 -11.14
CA TRP A 198 -15.98 1.97 -11.59
C TRP A 198 -15.08 1.52 -10.45
N ARG A 199 -15.08 2.26 -9.33
CA ARG A 199 -14.35 1.88 -8.11
C ARG A 199 -15.06 0.81 -7.28
N GLY A 200 -16.26 0.37 -7.69
CA GLY A 200 -17.06 -0.61 -6.98
C GLY A 200 -17.91 -0.03 -5.84
N LYS A 201 -18.06 1.30 -5.78
CA LYS A 201 -18.97 1.94 -4.84
C LYS A 201 -20.33 2.13 -5.48
N ARG A 202 -21.38 1.63 -4.83
CA ARG A 202 -22.78 1.84 -5.24
C ARG A 202 -23.36 3.05 -4.53
N PRO A 203 -24.42 3.68 -5.07
CA PRO A 203 -25.20 4.68 -4.36
C PRO A 203 -25.70 4.12 -3.03
N GLN A 204 -25.76 4.98 -2.02
CA GLN A 204 -26.23 4.64 -0.69
C GLN A 204 -27.18 5.72 -0.20
N THR A 205 -28.36 5.33 0.25
CA THR A 205 -29.32 6.20 0.91
C THR A 205 -28.98 6.27 2.41
N ARG A 206 -29.07 7.48 2.97
CA ARG A 206 -28.89 7.70 4.41
C ARG A 206 -30.13 7.18 5.17
N GLY A 207 -29.93 6.65 6.38
CA GLY A 207 -31.03 6.15 7.21
C GLY A 207 -32.12 7.18 7.50
N VAL A 208 -31.77 8.44 7.68
CA VAL A 208 -32.72 9.58 7.85
C VAL A 208 -33.69 9.76 6.67
N ALA A 209 -33.30 9.34 5.46
CA ALA A 209 -34.13 9.42 4.26
C ALA A 209 -34.92 8.13 3.99
N MET A 210 -34.95 7.21 4.94
CA MET A 210 -35.69 5.94 4.89
C MET A 210 -36.93 6.00 5.74
N ASN A 211 -37.84 5.05 5.54
CA ASN A 211 -39.01 4.87 6.42
C ASN A 211 -38.60 4.23 7.77
N PRO A 212 -39.38 4.42 8.85
CA PRO A 212 -39.07 3.85 10.17
C PRO A 212 -38.87 2.33 10.16
N VAL A 213 -39.59 1.62 9.27
CA VAL A 213 -39.46 0.15 9.11
C VAL A 213 -38.11 -0.25 8.52
N ASP A 214 -37.48 0.61 7.72
CA ASP A 214 -36.23 0.27 6.99
C ASP A 214 -34.98 0.66 7.77
N HIS A 215 -35.06 1.65 8.66
CA HIS A 215 -33.92 2.13 9.44
C HIS A 215 -34.37 2.85 10.72
N PRO A 216 -33.66 2.66 11.87
CA PRO A 216 -33.99 3.30 13.15
C PRO A 216 -34.02 4.86 13.09
N HIS A 217 -33.34 5.49 12.12
CA HIS A 217 -33.37 6.92 11.90
C HIS A 217 -34.43 7.38 10.90
N GLY A 218 -35.24 6.47 10.46
CA GLY A 218 -36.36 6.77 9.55
C GLY A 218 -37.57 7.41 10.21
#